data_43f449d9bdb166a744914690180e9f83
#
_entry.id   43f449d9bdb166a744914690180e9f83
#
_cell.length_a   1.000
_cell.length_b   1.000
_cell.length_c   1.000
_cell.angle_alpha   90.00
_cell.angle_beta   90.00
_cell.angle_gamma   90.00
#
_symmetry.space_group_name_H-M   'P 1'
#
loop_
_entity.id
_entity.type
_entity.pdbx_description
1 polymer ?
#
loop_
_entity_poly.entity_id
_entity_poly.type
_entity_poly.pdbx_seq_one_letter_code
_entity_poly.pdbx_strand_id
1 'polypeptide(L)'
;MEEYIVSARKYRPKTFDEVAGQEAITSTLVNAINNNQLAQALLFTGPRGVGKTSCARILAKMINSSIDNDKQDFAYNIFELDAASNNSVDDIRNLTEQVRIPPQLGKYKVYIIDEVHMLSTSAFNAFLKTLEEPPKHCIFILATTEKHKIIPTILSRCQIYDFKRITNKDIVDYLIKICNKEKVKFESEALDIIANKADGAMRDALSIFDRILSYNNKEITVKDVSINLNVLDQEIYSNTIDLILENKIPELLLLVDSVISKGFEG
;
A
#
# COMPACT_ATOMS: atom_id res chain seq x y z
N MET A 1 -15.83 3.82 25.51
CA MET A 1 -14.40 3.86 25.12
C MET A 1 -14.38 3.80 23.61
N GLU A 2 -13.82 4.81 22.94
CA GLU A 2 -13.61 4.72 21.49
C GLU A 2 -12.59 3.59 21.21
N GLU A 3 -12.93 2.71 20.31
CA GLU A 3 -12.07 1.59 19.93
C GLU A 3 -10.82 2.14 19.22
N TYR A 4 -9.63 1.79 19.69
CA TYR A 4 -8.38 2.23 19.07
C TYR A 4 -8.24 1.64 17.68
N ILE A 5 -8.21 2.51 16.67
CA ILE A 5 -8.03 2.12 15.28
C ILE A 5 -6.64 2.56 14.82
N VAL A 6 -5.81 1.61 14.39
CA VAL A 6 -4.47 1.90 13.88
C VAL A 6 -4.52 2.87 12.69
N SER A 7 -3.55 3.81 12.61
CA SER A 7 -3.52 4.87 11.60
C SER A 7 -3.55 4.36 10.17
N ALA A 8 -2.89 3.26 9.88
CA ALA A 8 -2.94 2.61 8.56
C ALA A 8 -4.36 2.21 8.11
N ARG A 9 -5.30 2.01 9.06
CA ARG A 9 -6.71 1.76 8.79
C ARG A 9 -7.54 3.04 8.84
N LYS A 10 -7.32 3.88 9.86
CA LYS A 10 -8.03 5.15 10.08
C LYS A 10 -7.84 6.14 8.92
N TYR A 11 -6.60 6.23 8.41
CA TYR A 11 -6.17 7.14 7.34
C TYR A 11 -6.05 6.45 5.98
N ARG A 12 -6.75 5.30 5.79
CA ARG A 12 -6.80 4.68 4.47
C ARG A 12 -7.56 5.62 3.51
N PRO A 13 -7.00 5.97 2.33
CA PRO A 13 -7.63 6.83 1.35
C PRO A 13 -9.03 6.33 0.97
N LYS A 14 -9.99 7.25 0.89
CA LYS A 14 -11.38 6.99 0.49
C LYS A 14 -11.68 7.54 -0.90
N THR A 15 -10.90 8.51 -1.37
CA THR A 15 -10.98 9.12 -2.71
C THR A 15 -9.60 9.10 -3.37
N PHE A 16 -9.56 9.25 -4.68
CA PHE A 16 -8.29 9.29 -5.41
C PHE A 16 -7.42 10.51 -5.05
N ASP A 17 -8.03 11.63 -4.68
CA ASP A 17 -7.32 12.85 -4.25
C ASP A 17 -6.56 12.68 -2.92
N GLU A 18 -6.97 11.68 -2.12
CA GLU A 18 -6.30 11.34 -0.86
C GLU A 18 -5.12 10.38 -1.06
N VAL A 19 -4.93 9.85 -2.26
CA VAL A 19 -3.85 8.89 -2.55
C VAL A 19 -2.56 9.67 -2.83
N ALA A 20 -1.57 9.52 -1.96
CA ALA A 20 -0.30 10.21 -2.09
C ALA A 20 0.63 9.53 -3.12
N GLY A 21 1.30 10.35 -3.95
CA GLY A 21 2.41 9.94 -4.82
C GLY A 21 2.04 9.03 -6.00
N GLN A 22 0.75 8.96 -6.39
CA GLN A 22 0.27 8.11 -7.48
C GLN A 22 -0.61 8.89 -8.49
N GLU A 23 -0.39 10.20 -8.63
CA GLU A 23 -1.25 11.12 -9.39
C GLU A 23 -1.44 10.68 -10.86
N ALA A 24 -0.39 10.17 -11.49
CA ALA A 24 -0.45 9.69 -12.87
C ALA A 24 -1.43 8.50 -13.02
N ILE A 25 -1.42 7.57 -12.05
CA ILE A 25 -2.30 6.40 -12.07
C ILE A 25 -3.73 6.81 -11.74
N THR A 26 -3.92 7.60 -10.69
CA THR A 26 -5.26 8.04 -10.26
C THR A 26 -5.95 8.86 -11.34
N SER A 27 -5.24 9.79 -11.97
CA SER A 27 -5.75 10.59 -13.10
C SER A 27 -6.12 9.70 -14.30
N THR A 28 -5.29 8.71 -14.64
CA THR A 28 -5.57 7.79 -15.72
C THR A 28 -6.83 6.96 -15.44
N LEU A 29 -7.00 6.46 -14.23
CA LEU A 29 -8.18 5.69 -13.82
C LEU A 29 -9.45 6.54 -13.86
N VAL A 30 -9.39 7.78 -13.35
CA VAL A 30 -10.53 8.73 -13.41
C VAL A 30 -10.92 9.02 -14.86
N ASN A 31 -9.95 9.30 -15.73
CA ASN A 31 -10.21 9.54 -17.13
C ASN A 31 -10.82 8.32 -17.84
N ALA A 32 -10.34 7.09 -17.51
CA ALA A 32 -10.90 5.87 -18.07
C ALA A 32 -12.36 5.65 -17.67
N ILE A 33 -12.73 5.99 -16.43
CA ILE A 33 -14.12 5.94 -15.96
C ILE A 33 -14.98 6.96 -16.72
N ASN A 34 -14.53 8.23 -16.75
CA ASN A 34 -15.29 9.33 -17.35
C ASN A 34 -15.54 9.12 -18.85
N ASN A 35 -14.59 8.50 -19.54
CA ASN A 35 -14.69 8.20 -20.96
C ASN A 35 -15.36 6.84 -21.27
N ASN A 36 -15.81 6.08 -20.24
CA ASN A 36 -16.32 4.72 -20.39
C ASN A 36 -15.34 3.77 -21.11
N GLN A 37 -14.04 3.94 -20.88
CA GLN A 37 -12.95 3.17 -21.50
C GLN A 37 -12.19 2.32 -20.48
N LEU A 38 -12.85 1.93 -19.41
CA LEU A 38 -12.24 1.09 -18.38
C LEU A 38 -12.18 -0.36 -18.88
N ALA A 39 -10.98 -0.96 -18.83
CA ALA A 39 -10.81 -2.38 -19.15
C ALA A 39 -11.51 -3.26 -18.13
N GLN A 40 -11.98 -4.44 -18.56
CA GLN A 40 -12.63 -5.40 -17.65
C GLN A 40 -11.63 -6.17 -16.76
N ALA A 41 -10.36 -6.19 -17.12
CA ALA A 41 -9.29 -6.76 -16.32
C ALA A 41 -8.15 -5.74 -16.14
N LEU A 42 -7.85 -5.42 -14.90
CA LEU A 42 -6.83 -4.46 -14.48
C LEU A 42 -5.81 -5.19 -13.60
N LEU A 43 -4.53 -4.88 -13.79
CA LEU A 43 -3.46 -5.41 -12.95
C LEU A 43 -2.68 -4.25 -12.30
N PHE A 44 -2.78 -4.14 -10.99
CA PHE A 44 -2.04 -3.18 -10.17
C PHE A 44 -0.76 -3.84 -9.66
N THR A 45 0.38 -3.36 -10.10
CA THR A 45 1.69 -3.91 -9.71
C THR A 45 2.50 -2.88 -8.95
N GLY A 46 3.44 -3.31 -8.12
CA GLY A 46 4.35 -2.42 -7.40
C GLY A 46 4.58 -2.82 -5.95
N PRO A 47 5.48 -2.13 -5.24
CA PRO A 47 5.87 -2.45 -3.88
C PRO A 47 4.68 -2.54 -2.91
N ARG A 48 4.93 -3.17 -1.74
CA ARG A 48 3.94 -3.21 -0.67
C ARG A 48 3.71 -1.80 -0.10
N GLY A 49 2.50 -1.51 0.36
CA GLY A 49 2.22 -0.28 1.10
C GLY A 49 2.06 0.99 0.28
N VAL A 50 2.12 0.93 -1.06
CA VAL A 50 2.03 2.09 -1.97
C VAL A 50 0.60 2.46 -2.41
N GLY A 51 -0.42 1.76 -1.92
CA GLY A 51 -1.83 2.11 -2.15
C GLY A 51 -2.59 1.26 -3.17
N LYS A 52 -2.04 0.17 -3.73
CA LYS A 52 -2.71 -0.71 -4.74
C LYS A 52 -4.13 -1.10 -4.33
N THR A 53 -4.28 -1.76 -3.19
CA THR A 53 -5.58 -2.24 -2.69
C THR A 53 -6.52 -1.08 -2.34
N SER A 54 -5.98 0.06 -1.86
CA SER A 54 -6.78 1.27 -1.60
C SER A 54 -7.34 1.83 -2.90
N CYS A 55 -6.52 1.99 -3.94
CA CYS A 55 -6.97 2.42 -5.27
C CYS A 55 -7.98 1.45 -5.88
N ALA A 56 -7.78 0.13 -5.72
CA ALA A 56 -8.74 -0.86 -6.18
C ALA A 56 -10.12 -0.68 -5.54
N ARG A 57 -10.17 -0.45 -4.23
CA ARG A 57 -11.44 -0.20 -3.50
C ARG A 57 -12.09 1.13 -3.89
N ILE A 58 -11.31 2.19 -4.08
CA ILE A 58 -11.80 3.49 -4.54
C ILE A 58 -12.40 3.34 -5.94
N LEU A 59 -11.65 2.69 -6.86
CA LEU A 59 -12.10 2.41 -8.22
C LEU A 59 -13.41 1.64 -8.24
N ALA A 60 -13.50 0.54 -7.46
CA ALA A 60 -14.68 -0.31 -7.36
C ALA A 60 -15.92 0.46 -6.89
N LYS A 61 -15.76 1.40 -5.96
CA LYS A 61 -16.84 2.28 -5.51
C LYS A 61 -17.24 3.26 -6.61
N MET A 62 -16.28 3.93 -7.25
CA MET A 62 -16.55 4.94 -8.29
C MET A 62 -17.27 4.34 -9.50
N ILE A 63 -16.93 3.13 -9.92
CA ILE A 63 -17.56 2.44 -11.06
C ILE A 63 -19.08 2.26 -10.85
N ASN A 64 -19.50 2.03 -9.60
CA ASN A 64 -20.91 1.81 -9.26
C ASN A 64 -21.63 3.08 -8.81
N SER A 65 -20.92 4.14 -8.38
CA SER A 65 -21.52 5.37 -7.84
C SER A 65 -22.10 6.31 -8.90
N SER A 66 -21.87 6.07 -10.18
CA SER A 66 -22.42 6.87 -11.31
C SER A 66 -23.91 6.62 -11.58
N ILE A 67 -24.60 5.89 -10.73
CA ILE A 67 -26.05 5.63 -10.82
C ILE A 67 -26.74 6.48 -9.74
N ASP A 68 -27.70 7.28 -10.15
CA ASP A 68 -28.50 8.33 -9.48
C ASP A 68 -29.02 8.11 -8.05
N ASN A 69 -28.31 7.38 -7.18
CA ASN A 69 -28.72 7.17 -5.79
C ASN A 69 -27.53 7.18 -4.83
N ASP A 70 -27.23 8.34 -4.30
CA ASP A 70 -26.24 8.61 -3.22
C ASP A 70 -26.50 7.82 -1.89
N LYS A 71 -27.50 6.94 -1.86
CA LYS A 71 -27.93 6.21 -0.66
C LYS A 71 -27.83 4.69 -0.77
N GLN A 72 -27.43 4.13 -1.91
CA GLN A 72 -27.31 2.68 -2.05
C GLN A 72 -25.92 2.20 -1.69
N ASP A 73 -25.84 1.29 -0.73
CA ASP A 73 -24.59 0.64 -0.36
C ASP A 73 -24.24 -0.45 -1.38
N PHE A 74 -23.36 -0.11 -2.34
CA PHE A 74 -22.84 -1.05 -3.34
C PHE A 74 -21.78 -2.01 -2.80
N ALA A 75 -21.61 -2.08 -1.48
CA ALA A 75 -20.66 -3.01 -0.84
C ALA A 75 -20.91 -4.46 -1.25
N TYR A 76 -22.16 -4.84 -1.51
CA TYR A 76 -22.56 -6.18 -1.98
C TYR A 76 -22.07 -6.51 -3.40
N ASN A 77 -21.62 -5.54 -4.17
CA ASN A 77 -21.09 -5.74 -5.52
C ASN A 77 -19.56 -5.78 -5.57
N ILE A 78 -18.90 -5.56 -4.43
CA ILE A 78 -17.44 -5.55 -4.33
C ILE A 78 -17.01 -6.79 -3.56
N PHE A 79 -16.35 -7.70 -4.26
CA PHE A 79 -15.82 -8.95 -3.70
C PHE A 79 -14.31 -8.82 -3.59
N GLU A 80 -13.79 -8.95 -2.39
CA GLU A 80 -12.35 -8.89 -2.14
C GLU A 80 -11.85 -10.25 -1.67
N LEU A 81 -10.84 -10.75 -2.35
CA LEU A 81 -10.21 -12.03 -2.10
C LEU A 81 -8.69 -11.80 -1.94
N ASP A 82 -8.14 -12.32 -0.86
CA ASP A 82 -6.70 -12.39 -0.66
C ASP A 82 -6.20 -13.75 -1.15
N ALA A 83 -5.42 -13.75 -2.22
CA ALA A 83 -4.88 -14.98 -2.80
C ALA A 83 -3.85 -15.68 -1.90
N ALA A 84 -3.31 -15.01 -0.87
CA ALA A 84 -2.48 -15.67 0.12
C ALA A 84 -3.26 -16.69 0.96
N SER A 85 -4.55 -16.41 1.22
CA SER A 85 -5.45 -17.26 1.99
C SER A 85 -6.35 -18.14 1.12
N ASN A 86 -6.59 -17.75 -0.14
CA ASN A 86 -7.53 -18.40 -1.06
C ASN A 86 -6.81 -18.69 -2.41
N ASN A 87 -5.90 -19.64 -2.41
CA ASN A 87 -5.01 -19.92 -3.54
C ASN A 87 -5.31 -21.23 -4.28
N SER A 88 -6.32 -21.96 -3.85
CA SER A 88 -6.67 -23.25 -4.41
C SER A 88 -7.46 -23.12 -5.73
N VAL A 89 -7.48 -24.20 -6.50
CA VAL A 89 -8.28 -24.29 -7.73
C VAL A 89 -9.77 -24.17 -7.41
N ASP A 90 -10.20 -24.73 -6.29
CA ASP A 90 -11.61 -24.76 -5.92
C ASP A 90 -12.10 -23.37 -5.50
N ASP A 91 -11.26 -22.56 -4.83
CA ASP A 91 -11.58 -21.16 -4.52
C ASP A 91 -11.83 -20.36 -5.81
N ILE A 92 -10.96 -20.54 -6.81
CA ILE A 92 -11.10 -19.86 -8.11
C ILE A 92 -12.28 -20.40 -8.92
N ARG A 93 -12.61 -21.68 -8.83
CA ARG A 93 -13.82 -22.24 -9.48
C ARG A 93 -15.07 -21.65 -8.86
N ASN A 94 -15.15 -21.57 -7.53
CA ASN A 94 -16.28 -20.95 -6.81
C ASN A 94 -16.42 -19.46 -7.23
N LEU A 95 -15.31 -18.72 -7.29
CA LEU A 95 -15.31 -17.35 -7.79
C LEU A 95 -15.84 -17.26 -9.22
N THR A 96 -15.37 -18.15 -10.11
CA THR A 96 -15.79 -18.18 -11.52
C THR A 96 -17.28 -18.47 -11.68
N GLU A 97 -17.88 -19.31 -10.84
CA GLU A 97 -19.33 -19.54 -10.82
C GLU A 97 -20.10 -18.30 -10.36
N GLN A 98 -19.64 -17.61 -9.31
CA GLN A 98 -20.24 -16.36 -8.81
C GLN A 98 -20.16 -15.22 -9.84
N VAL A 99 -19.11 -15.18 -10.64
CA VAL A 99 -18.90 -14.20 -11.72
C VAL A 99 -20.00 -14.27 -12.77
N ARG A 100 -20.56 -15.45 -13.06
CA ARG A 100 -21.61 -15.64 -14.06
C ARG A 100 -22.94 -15.02 -13.66
N ILE A 101 -23.17 -14.82 -12.37
CA ILE A 101 -24.40 -14.28 -11.84
C ILE A 101 -24.35 -12.74 -11.91
N PRO A 102 -25.26 -12.07 -12.64
CA PRO A 102 -25.25 -10.61 -12.71
C PRO A 102 -25.55 -9.96 -11.36
N PRO A 103 -25.17 -8.69 -11.15
CA PRO A 103 -25.48 -7.97 -9.92
C PRO A 103 -27.00 -7.77 -9.79
N GLN A 104 -27.52 -7.84 -8.57
CA GLN A 104 -28.93 -7.53 -8.30
C GLN A 104 -29.19 -6.02 -8.30
N LEU A 105 -28.20 -5.23 -7.90
CA LEU A 105 -28.23 -3.77 -7.85
C LEU A 105 -26.95 -3.25 -8.51
N GLY A 106 -27.01 -2.07 -9.12
CA GLY A 106 -25.86 -1.47 -9.78
C GLY A 106 -25.53 -2.07 -11.15
N LYS A 107 -24.44 -1.59 -11.74
CA LYS A 107 -24.04 -1.95 -13.12
C LYS A 107 -22.99 -3.05 -13.17
N TYR A 108 -22.07 -3.04 -12.22
CA TYR A 108 -20.91 -3.91 -12.23
C TYR A 108 -20.73 -4.67 -10.92
N LYS A 109 -20.28 -5.93 -11.03
CA LYS A 109 -19.63 -6.67 -9.96
C LYS A 109 -18.12 -6.48 -10.10
N VAL A 110 -17.45 -6.08 -9.03
CA VAL A 110 -16.02 -5.85 -9.01
C VAL A 110 -15.35 -6.89 -8.13
N TYR A 111 -14.42 -7.63 -8.70
CA TYR A 111 -13.63 -8.63 -7.99
C TYR A 111 -12.21 -8.10 -7.81
N ILE A 112 -11.82 -7.84 -6.56
CA ILE A 112 -10.47 -7.44 -6.18
C ILE A 112 -9.75 -8.68 -5.67
N ILE A 113 -8.67 -9.08 -6.36
CA ILE A 113 -7.83 -10.20 -5.97
C ILE A 113 -6.47 -9.65 -5.58
N ASP A 114 -6.21 -9.62 -4.27
CA ASP A 114 -4.94 -9.13 -3.74
C ASP A 114 -3.90 -10.24 -3.70
N GLU A 115 -2.62 -9.86 -3.84
CA GLU A 115 -1.44 -10.75 -3.91
C GLU A 115 -1.64 -11.91 -4.89
N VAL A 116 -2.19 -11.61 -6.07
CA VAL A 116 -2.59 -12.60 -7.09
C VAL A 116 -1.46 -13.55 -7.48
N HIS A 117 -0.18 -13.18 -7.31
CA HIS A 117 0.97 -14.05 -7.54
C HIS A 117 1.03 -15.27 -6.60
N MET A 118 0.25 -15.28 -5.52
CA MET A 118 0.16 -16.39 -4.57
C MET A 118 -0.77 -17.52 -5.05
N LEU A 119 -1.54 -17.29 -6.11
CA LEU A 119 -2.37 -18.35 -6.71
C LEU A 119 -1.52 -19.51 -7.22
N SER A 120 -1.99 -20.74 -7.04
CA SER A 120 -1.36 -21.90 -7.63
C SER A 120 -1.43 -21.86 -9.17
N THR A 121 -0.51 -22.50 -9.85
CA THR A 121 -0.50 -22.56 -11.32
C THR A 121 -1.81 -23.12 -11.89
N SER A 122 -2.38 -24.11 -11.21
CA SER A 122 -3.67 -24.69 -11.57
C SER A 122 -4.85 -23.72 -11.34
N ALA A 123 -4.81 -22.90 -10.29
CA ALA A 123 -5.78 -21.83 -10.04
C ALA A 123 -5.69 -20.74 -11.11
N PHE A 124 -4.47 -20.31 -11.50
CA PHE A 124 -4.26 -19.39 -12.59
C PHE A 124 -4.88 -19.93 -13.91
N ASN A 125 -4.61 -21.19 -14.25
CA ASN A 125 -5.15 -21.81 -15.46
C ASN A 125 -6.69 -21.87 -15.45
N ALA A 126 -7.31 -22.14 -14.31
CA ALA A 126 -8.76 -22.11 -14.15
C ALA A 126 -9.33 -20.71 -14.35
N PHE A 127 -8.59 -19.67 -13.95
CA PHE A 127 -9.01 -18.27 -14.05
C PHE A 127 -8.83 -17.67 -15.46
N LEU A 128 -7.88 -18.19 -16.27
CA LEU A 128 -7.58 -17.67 -17.61
C LEU A 128 -8.81 -17.54 -18.49
N LYS A 129 -9.66 -18.59 -18.54
CA LYS A 129 -10.87 -18.58 -19.36
C LYS A 129 -11.82 -17.43 -19.01
N THR A 130 -11.93 -17.10 -17.72
CA THR A 130 -12.77 -16.00 -17.25
C THR A 130 -12.18 -14.63 -17.56
N LEU A 131 -10.84 -14.53 -17.59
CA LEU A 131 -10.15 -13.30 -17.99
C LEU A 131 -10.11 -13.08 -19.50
N GLU A 132 -10.19 -14.15 -20.31
CA GLU A 132 -10.28 -14.06 -21.76
C GLU A 132 -11.63 -13.52 -22.22
N GLU A 133 -12.70 -14.02 -21.62
CA GLU A 133 -14.08 -13.66 -21.96
C GLU A 133 -14.85 -13.27 -20.71
N PRO A 134 -14.50 -12.14 -20.05
CA PRO A 134 -15.18 -11.72 -18.84
C PRO A 134 -16.62 -11.31 -19.15
N PRO A 135 -17.60 -11.68 -18.30
CA PRO A 135 -18.97 -11.21 -18.45
C PRO A 135 -19.01 -9.67 -18.42
N LYS A 136 -19.86 -9.07 -19.26
CA LYS A 136 -19.95 -7.60 -19.43
C LYS A 136 -20.22 -6.83 -18.13
N HIS A 137 -20.79 -7.49 -17.16
CA HIS A 137 -21.10 -6.92 -15.84
C HIS A 137 -19.99 -7.13 -14.80
N CYS A 138 -18.83 -7.71 -15.19
CA CYS A 138 -17.74 -7.98 -14.27
C CYS A 138 -16.50 -7.15 -14.59
N ILE A 139 -15.84 -6.67 -13.55
CA ILE A 139 -14.54 -6.02 -13.61
C ILE A 139 -13.61 -6.73 -12.62
N PHE A 140 -12.45 -7.13 -13.09
CA PHE A 140 -11.40 -7.74 -12.27
C PHE A 140 -10.28 -6.75 -12.00
N ILE A 141 -9.92 -6.58 -10.73
CA ILE A 141 -8.78 -5.77 -10.30
C ILE A 141 -7.82 -6.71 -9.57
N LEU A 142 -6.77 -7.09 -10.25
CA LEU A 142 -5.72 -7.94 -9.71
C LEU A 142 -4.64 -7.05 -9.10
N ALA A 143 -4.14 -7.37 -7.91
CA ALA A 143 -3.03 -6.66 -7.30
C ALA A 143 -1.89 -7.62 -6.97
N THR A 144 -0.65 -7.16 -7.18
CA THR A 144 0.55 -7.96 -6.88
C THR A 144 1.73 -7.10 -6.48
N THR A 145 2.53 -7.61 -5.57
CA THR A 145 3.86 -7.06 -5.26
C THR A 145 4.95 -7.62 -6.18
N GLU A 146 4.68 -8.74 -6.85
CA GLU A 146 5.67 -9.51 -7.63
C GLU A 146 5.20 -9.73 -9.07
N LYS A 147 5.29 -8.67 -9.90
CA LYS A 147 4.89 -8.73 -11.32
C LYS A 147 5.57 -9.86 -12.10
N HIS A 148 6.84 -10.15 -11.78
CA HIS A 148 7.64 -11.17 -12.47
C HIS A 148 7.12 -12.61 -12.24
N LYS A 149 6.33 -12.85 -11.19
CA LYS A 149 5.69 -14.15 -10.92
C LYS A 149 4.37 -14.33 -11.67
N ILE A 150 3.84 -13.27 -12.29
CA ILE A 150 2.60 -13.35 -13.05
C ILE A 150 2.90 -13.92 -14.44
N ILE A 151 2.17 -14.95 -14.82
CA ILE A 151 2.35 -15.61 -16.12
C ILE A 151 2.02 -14.66 -17.29
N PRO A 152 2.77 -14.72 -18.40
CA PRO A 152 2.59 -13.82 -19.54
C PRO A 152 1.18 -13.80 -20.13
N THR A 153 0.48 -14.93 -20.04
CA THR A 153 -0.90 -15.07 -20.50
C THR A 153 -1.90 -14.19 -19.72
N ILE A 154 -1.67 -13.92 -18.45
CA ILE A 154 -2.43 -12.95 -17.63
C ILE A 154 -2.04 -11.53 -18.00
N LEU A 155 -0.71 -11.26 -18.08
CA LEU A 155 -0.20 -9.93 -18.41
C LEU A 155 -0.75 -9.40 -19.73
N SER A 156 -0.90 -10.25 -20.74
CA SER A 156 -1.42 -9.88 -22.07
C SER A 156 -2.93 -9.57 -22.07
N ARG A 157 -3.66 -9.92 -21.03
CA ARG A 157 -5.13 -9.74 -20.92
C ARG A 157 -5.54 -8.64 -19.97
N CYS A 158 -4.59 -8.10 -19.21
CA CYS A 158 -4.85 -7.05 -18.23
C CYS A 158 -4.27 -5.71 -18.68
N GLN A 159 -4.98 -4.64 -18.39
CA GLN A 159 -4.40 -3.29 -18.41
C GLN A 159 -3.54 -3.11 -17.16
N ILE A 160 -2.25 -2.87 -17.37
CA ILE A 160 -1.26 -2.85 -16.28
C ILE A 160 -1.05 -1.43 -15.78
N TYR A 161 -1.06 -1.26 -14.45
CA TYR A 161 -0.76 -0.03 -13.75
C TYR A 161 0.39 -0.28 -12.77
N ASP A 162 1.54 0.34 -13.05
CA ASP A 162 2.77 0.15 -12.26
C ASP A 162 2.87 1.24 -11.18
N PHE A 163 2.50 0.91 -9.95
CA PHE A 163 2.62 1.76 -8.76
C PHE A 163 4.07 1.92 -8.37
N LYS A 164 4.47 3.15 -8.11
CA LYS A 164 5.84 3.48 -7.69
C LYS A 164 5.94 3.65 -6.19
N ARG A 165 7.16 3.59 -5.67
CA ARG A 165 7.46 4.03 -4.30
C ARG A 165 7.04 5.48 -4.14
N ILE A 166 6.44 5.80 -3.00
CA ILE A 166 6.04 7.16 -2.65
C ILE A 166 7.30 7.93 -2.26
N THR A 167 7.42 9.17 -2.71
CA THR A 167 8.59 9.99 -2.34
C THR A 167 8.59 10.32 -0.85
N ASN A 168 9.78 10.51 -0.27
CA ASN A 168 9.87 10.91 1.14
C ASN A 168 9.10 12.20 1.42
N LYS A 169 9.14 13.15 0.48
CA LYS A 169 8.39 14.39 0.56
C LYS A 169 6.88 14.15 0.68
N ASP A 170 6.31 13.30 -0.18
CA ASP A 170 4.87 13.01 -0.15
C ASP A 170 4.47 12.29 1.14
N ILE A 171 5.35 11.42 1.68
CA ILE A 171 5.13 10.76 2.98
C ILE A 171 5.13 11.79 4.10
N VAL A 172 6.12 12.68 4.15
CA VAL A 172 6.23 13.74 5.17
C VAL A 172 5.01 14.66 5.11
N ASP A 173 4.64 15.13 3.91
CA ASP A 173 3.47 15.99 3.72
C ASP A 173 2.17 15.31 4.21
N TYR A 174 2.07 14.01 4.00
CA TYR A 174 0.93 13.23 4.47
C TYR A 174 0.94 13.07 6.01
N LEU A 175 2.10 12.79 6.61
CA LEU A 175 2.25 12.70 8.07
C LEU A 175 1.95 14.05 8.75
N ILE A 176 2.38 15.18 8.17
CA ILE A 176 2.06 16.53 8.65
C ILE A 176 0.54 16.75 8.70
N LYS A 177 -0.19 16.35 7.64
CA LYS A 177 -1.66 16.44 7.62
C LYS A 177 -2.29 15.63 8.77
N ILE A 178 -1.75 14.46 9.07
CA ILE A 178 -2.22 13.62 10.17
C ILE A 178 -1.91 14.26 11.52
N CYS A 179 -0.67 14.73 11.74
CA CYS A 179 -0.26 15.41 12.96
C CYS A 179 -1.17 16.60 13.28
N ASN A 180 -1.46 17.43 12.27
CA ASN A 180 -2.35 18.57 12.40
C ASN A 180 -3.78 18.15 12.78
N LYS A 181 -4.29 17.07 12.17
CA LYS A 181 -5.63 16.54 12.46
C LYS A 181 -5.75 15.94 13.86
N GLU A 182 -4.71 15.23 14.30
CA GLU A 182 -4.65 14.61 15.63
C GLU A 182 -4.15 15.58 16.73
N LYS A 183 -3.75 16.82 16.34
CA LYS A 183 -3.19 17.84 17.22
C LYS A 183 -1.92 17.34 17.95
N VAL A 184 -1.09 16.58 17.26
CA VAL A 184 0.20 16.08 17.72
C VAL A 184 1.27 17.08 17.35
N LYS A 185 2.14 17.45 18.31
CA LYS A 185 3.34 18.24 18.02
C LYS A 185 4.40 17.35 17.37
N PHE A 186 5.19 17.91 16.49
CA PHE A 186 6.24 17.16 15.77
C PHE A 186 7.43 18.05 15.43
N GLU A 187 8.59 17.44 15.38
CA GLU A 187 9.78 17.98 14.74
C GLU A 187 9.81 17.52 13.28
N SER A 188 10.10 18.45 12.35
CA SER A 188 10.11 18.13 10.90
C SER A 188 11.12 17.01 10.60
N GLU A 189 12.31 17.09 11.18
CA GLU A 189 13.38 16.11 11.04
C GLU A 189 12.97 14.70 11.53
N ALA A 190 12.13 14.62 12.56
CA ALA A 190 11.59 13.35 13.04
C ALA A 190 10.70 12.67 11.98
N LEU A 191 9.88 13.45 11.27
CA LEU A 191 9.05 12.93 10.19
C LEU A 191 9.89 12.51 8.97
N ASP A 192 10.99 13.21 8.69
CA ASP A 192 11.94 12.82 7.63
C ASP A 192 12.58 11.47 7.94
N ILE A 193 12.96 11.21 9.19
CA ILE A 193 13.51 9.90 9.61
C ILE A 193 12.47 8.80 9.42
N ILE A 194 11.19 9.04 9.79
CA ILE A 194 10.10 8.08 9.59
C ILE A 194 9.91 7.78 8.09
N ALA A 195 9.89 8.83 7.24
CA ALA A 195 9.72 8.70 5.81
C ALA A 195 10.86 7.90 5.16
N ASN A 196 12.10 8.19 5.55
CA ASN A 196 13.28 7.47 5.09
C ASN A 196 13.21 5.98 5.47
N LYS A 197 12.83 5.66 6.71
CA LYS A 197 12.72 4.27 7.19
C LYS A 197 11.58 3.51 6.52
N ALA A 198 10.54 4.19 6.11
CA ALA A 198 9.39 3.59 5.43
C ALA A 198 9.67 3.19 3.98
N ASP A 199 10.77 3.68 3.39
CA ASP A 199 11.25 3.29 2.06
C ASP A 199 10.16 3.34 0.98
N GLY A 200 9.40 4.42 0.97
CA GLY A 200 8.34 4.67 -0.01
C GLY A 200 7.04 3.90 0.23
N ALA A 201 6.86 3.26 1.39
CA ALA A 201 5.65 2.53 1.77
C ALA A 201 4.82 3.32 2.80
N MET A 202 3.73 3.95 2.41
CA MET A 202 2.86 4.74 3.31
C MET A 202 2.32 3.90 4.48
N ARG A 203 2.01 2.62 4.25
CA ARG A 203 1.53 1.72 5.30
C ARG A 203 2.55 1.54 6.41
N ASP A 204 3.84 1.42 6.05
CA ASP A 204 4.92 1.23 6.99
C ASP A 204 5.24 2.55 7.71
N ALA A 205 5.19 3.70 7.00
CA ALA A 205 5.28 5.02 7.61
C ALA A 205 4.22 5.22 8.71
N LEU A 206 2.96 4.89 8.43
CA LEU A 206 1.86 5.00 9.39
C LEU A 206 2.00 4.02 10.56
N SER A 207 2.53 2.83 10.31
CA SER A 207 2.79 1.84 11.38
C SER A 207 3.91 2.29 12.31
N ILE A 208 4.96 2.90 11.76
CA ILE A 208 6.04 3.53 12.53
C ILE A 208 5.50 4.71 13.33
N PHE A 209 4.71 5.57 12.69
CA PHE A 209 4.07 6.71 13.31
C PHE A 209 3.22 6.31 14.53
N ASP A 210 2.37 5.31 14.41
CA ASP A 210 1.56 4.78 15.52
C ASP A 210 2.42 4.26 16.66
N ARG A 211 3.51 3.55 16.35
CA ARG A 211 4.43 3.03 17.36
C ARG A 211 5.08 4.16 18.17
N ILE A 212 5.48 5.24 17.50
CA ILE A 212 6.09 6.40 18.16
C ILE A 212 5.07 7.14 19.02
N LEU A 213 3.84 7.35 18.51
CA LEU A 213 2.75 7.95 19.28
C LEU A 213 2.37 7.13 20.51
N SER A 214 2.45 5.82 20.44
CA SER A 214 2.20 4.93 21.59
C SER A 214 3.27 5.07 22.67
N TYR A 215 4.48 5.47 22.31
CA TYR A 215 5.57 5.73 23.25
C TYR A 215 5.46 7.11 23.90
N ASN A 216 5.14 8.16 23.12
CA ASN A 216 5.00 9.54 23.60
C ASN A 216 3.71 10.16 23.03
N ASN A 217 2.64 10.15 23.84
CA ASN A 217 1.26 10.41 23.40
C ASN A 217 0.96 11.80 22.81
N LYS A 218 1.90 12.76 22.80
CA LYS A 218 1.61 14.16 22.40
C LYS A 218 2.64 14.79 21.49
N GLU A 219 3.82 14.22 21.36
CA GLU A 219 4.92 14.85 20.63
C GLU A 219 5.77 13.79 19.92
N ILE A 220 6.22 14.11 18.72
CA ILE A 220 7.14 13.28 17.93
C ILE A 220 8.45 14.03 17.83
N THR A 221 9.45 13.59 18.60
CA THR A 221 10.79 14.18 18.62
C THR A 221 11.78 13.28 17.86
N VAL A 222 12.86 13.87 17.36
CA VAL A 222 13.97 13.13 16.72
C VAL A 222 14.50 12.05 17.67
N LYS A 223 14.65 12.38 18.95
CA LYS A 223 15.13 11.44 19.96
C LYS A 223 14.23 10.21 20.11
N ASP A 224 12.90 10.41 20.20
CA ASP A 224 11.94 9.32 20.36
C ASP A 224 11.95 8.42 19.11
N VAL A 225 12.05 9.03 17.93
CA VAL A 225 12.12 8.31 16.65
C VAL A 225 13.41 7.50 16.56
N SER A 226 14.56 8.09 16.85
CA SER A 226 15.86 7.42 16.80
C SER A 226 15.93 6.22 17.74
N ILE A 227 15.44 6.36 18.98
CA ILE A 227 15.39 5.26 19.94
C ILE A 227 14.47 4.14 19.44
N ASN A 228 13.25 4.47 18.98
CA ASN A 228 12.25 3.48 18.59
C ASN A 228 12.59 2.74 17.27
N LEU A 229 13.35 3.39 16.40
CA LEU A 229 13.73 2.81 15.10
C LEU A 229 15.13 2.21 15.10
N ASN A 230 15.83 2.26 16.22
CA ASN A 230 17.25 1.90 16.30
C ASN A 230 18.04 2.59 15.16
N VAL A 231 17.83 3.90 14.99
CA VAL A 231 18.58 4.67 14.00
C VAL A 231 19.76 5.30 14.73
N LEU A 232 20.96 5.03 14.23
CA LEU A 232 22.17 5.68 14.73
C LEU A 232 22.12 7.16 14.38
N ASP A 233 22.55 8.01 15.34
CA ASP A 233 22.71 9.43 15.09
C ASP A 233 23.67 9.68 13.93
N GLN A 234 23.37 10.66 13.11
CA GLN A 234 24.19 11.01 11.94
C GLN A 234 25.63 11.38 12.35
N GLU A 235 25.80 11.90 13.58
CA GLU A 235 27.11 12.16 14.17
C GLU A 235 27.96 10.90 14.32
N ILE A 236 27.36 9.75 14.63
CA ILE A 236 28.11 8.49 14.77
C ILE A 236 28.71 8.07 13.42
N TYR A 237 27.95 8.24 12.33
CA TYR A 237 28.46 7.95 10.98
C TYR A 237 29.60 8.91 10.60
N SER A 238 29.43 10.21 10.83
CA SER A 238 30.47 11.23 10.56
C SER A 238 31.73 10.95 11.37
N ASN A 239 31.58 10.73 12.69
CA ASN A 239 32.70 10.39 13.56
C ASN A 239 33.41 9.09 13.14
N THR A 240 32.65 8.09 12.68
CA THR A 240 33.24 6.84 12.17
C THR A 240 34.13 7.11 10.95
N ILE A 241 33.65 7.93 10.01
CA ILE A 241 34.39 8.30 8.81
C ILE A 241 35.64 9.09 9.18
N ASP A 242 35.51 10.07 10.08
CA ASP A 242 36.64 10.91 10.52
C ASP A 242 37.72 10.07 11.21
N LEU A 243 37.35 9.14 12.11
CA LEU A 243 38.26 8.24 12.77
C LEU A 243 38.99 7.30 11.79
N ILE A 244 38.32 6.86 10.73
CA ILE A 244 38.93 6.06 9.65
C ILE A 244 39.95 6.92 8.87
N LEU A 245 39.57 8.14 8.47
CA LEU A 245 40.44 9.04 7.70
C LEU A 245 41.67 9.47 8.50
N GLU A 246 41.55 9.65 9.82
CA GLU A 246 42.61 9.98 10.73
C GLU A 246 43.44 8.77 11.19
N ASN A 247 43.08 7.55 10.72
CA ASN A 247 43.74 6.29 11.10
C ASN A 247 43.76 6.03 12.62
N LYS A 248 42.72 6.48 13.34
CA LYS A 248 42.51 6.32 14.79
C LYS A 248 41.79 5.00 15.09
N ILE A 249 42.46 3.89 14.86
CA ILE A 249 41.87 2.54 14.98
C ILE A 249 41.41 2.23 16.41
N PRO A 250 42.14 2.55 17.50
CA PRO A 250 41.64 2.27 18.86
C PRO A 250 40.34 3.00 19.20
N GLU A 251 40.25 4.27 18.83
CA GLU A 251 39.06 5.08 19.07
C GLU A 251 37.84 4.58 18.23
N LEU A 252 38.10 4.14 16.99
CA LEU A 252 37.10 3.52 16.15
C LEU A 252 36.54 2.24 16.78
N LEU A 253 37.38 1.37 17.31
CA LEU A 253 36.94 0.15 17.98
C LEU A 253 36.09 0.42 19.22
N LEU A 254 36.48 1.44 20.03
CA LEU A 254 35.68 1.88 21.18
C LEU A 254 34.32 2.44 20.76
N LEU A 255 34.26 3.20 19.66
CA LEU A 255 33.00 3.69 19.11
C LEU A 255 32.10 2.54 18.68
N VAL A 256 32.64 1.56 17.93
CA VAL A 256 31.91 0.37 17.49
C VAL A 256 31.40 -0.43 18.69
N ASP A 257 32.23 -0.67 19.70
CA ASP A 257 31.82 -1.37 20.93
C ASP A 257 30.67 -0.63 21.66
N SER A 258 30.74 0.70 21.72
CA SER A 258 29.67 1.52 22.29
C SER A 258 28.35 1.42 21.52
N VAL A 259 28.41 1.27 20.19
CA VAL A 259 27.24 1.10 19.32
C VAL A 259 26.64 -0.28 19.51
N ILE A 260 27.46 -1.34 19.53
CA ILE A 260 27.02 -2.72 19.77
C ILE A 260 26.38 -2.86 21.16
N SER A 261 26.99 -2.27 22.19
CA SER A 261 26.46 -2.31 23.56
C SER A 261 25.13 -1.59 23.74
N LYS A 262 24.76 -0.66 22.83
CA LYS A 262 23.43 -0.03 22.74
C LYS A 262 22.41 -0.89 21.99
N GLY A 263 22.76 -2.10 21.55
CA GLY A 263 21.84 -3.04 20.88
C GLY A 263 21.73 -2.87 19.37
N PHE A 264 22.65 -2.17 18.73
CA PHE A 264 22.72 -2.11 17.27
C PHE A 264 23.49 -3.34 16.76
N GLU A 265 22.96 -3.98 15.73
CA GLU A 265 23.66 -5.05 15.01
C GLU A 265 24.66 -4.45 14.04
N GLY A 266 25.88 -5.04 13.99
CA GLY A 266 27.00 -4.57 13.15
C GLY A 266 26.81 -4.85 11.66
#